data_f656de76a74437299fcc823c89838788
#
_entry.id   f656de76a74437299fcc823c89838788
#
_cell.length_a   1.000
_cell.length_b   1.000
_cell.length_c   1.000
_cell.angle_alpha   90.00
_cell.angle_beta   90.00
_cell.angle_gamma   90.00
#
_symmetry.space_group_name_H-M   'P 1'
#
loop_
_entity.id
_entity.type
_entity.pdbx_description
1 polymer ?
#
loop_
_entity_poly.entity_id
_entity_poly.type
_entity_poly.pdbx_seq_one_letter_code
_entity_poly.pdbx_strand_id
1 'polypeptide(L)'
;MKRIVILGAGESGAGAAVLAQKEGFDVFVSDMSKIADKYKKMLDDHHIEWEEGKHTEEKILNADEIIKSPGIPETAPMVKKVIEKGIHIISEIEFAGRYTRSKMICITGSNGKTTTTSLIYHIFKEAGYDVGLAGNIGNSLALQVAETPHEYYIIELSSFQLDNMYDFRANIAILLNITPDHLDRYNFEMQNDVDAKMRIIQNQTPNDAFIYWADDPIIKRELEKYDIKSIQYPFSELKEKGVIGYIEEGQYKIEKPEPFNMEQESLSLTGKHNIYNSLAAGIAADIAGIKKEEIRKSLGDFPGVEHRLEKVCTVRGVQYINDSKATNVDACWYALEAMKTKVILIIGGKDKGNDYDPIKPLVKEKCSGIVYLGADNQKLHDNFDSLGIPVRDTHSMKECMQACYEMAKPGETVLLSPCCASFDLFKNMEDRGEQFKELARSL
;
A
#
# COMPACT_ATOMS: atom_id res chain seq x y z
N MET A 1 -20.28 24.30 -20.57
CA MET A 1 -19.92 23.52 -19.37
C MET A 1 -18.84 22.53 -19.81
N LYS A 2 -17.73 22.42 -19.10
CA LYS A 2 -16.72 21.40 -19.42
C LYS A 2 -17.22 20.03 -19.02
N ARG A 3 -16.92 19.02 -19.82
CA ARG A 3 -17.35 17.64 -19.62
C ARG A 3 -16.22 16.79 -19.05
N ILE A 4 -16.49 16.15 -17.92
CA ILE A 4 -15.59 15.16 -17.31
C ILE A 4 -16.25 13.78 -17.41
N VAL A 5 -15.52 12.82 -17.94
CA VAL A 5 -15.94 11.43 -17.94
C VAL A 5 -15.02 10.62 -17.02
N ILE A 6 -15.65 9.73 -16.24
CA ILE A 6 -14.96 8.90 -15.27
C ILE A 6 -15.00 7.46 -15.75
N LEU A 7 -13.83 6.85 -15.87
CA LEU A 7 -13.66 5.43 -16.19
C LEU A 7 -13.42 4.63 -14.91
N GLY A 8 -14.37 3.77 -14.58
CA GLY A 8 -14.42 2.99 -13.36
C GLY A 8 -15.23 3.68 -12.26
N ALA A 9 -16.21 2.97 -11.71
CA ALA A 9 -17.18 3.47 -10.71
C ALA A 9 -16.98 2.82 -9.33
N GLY A 10 -15.74 2.53 -8.97
CA GLY A 10 -15.38 2.15 -7.60
C GLY A 10 -15.29 3.39 -6.69
N GLU A 11 -14.65 3.23 -5.52
CA GLU A 11 -14.49 4.28 -4.50
C GLU A 11 -13.96 5.60 -5.08
N SER A 12 -12.82 5.54 -5.79
CA SER A 12 -12.18 6.72 -6.38
C SER A 12 -13.05 7.36 -7.45
N GLY A 13 -13.65 6.55 -8.34
CA GLY A 13 -14.43 7.06 -9.47
C GLY A 13 -15.75 7.70 -9.03
N ALA A 14 -16.49 7.07 -8.12
CA ALA A 14 -17.71 7.63 -7.56
C ALA A 14 -17.43 8.94 -6.80
N GLY A 15 -16.37 8.97 -5.99
CA GLY A 15 -15.96 10.19 -5.27
C GLY A 15 -15.56 11.31 -6.20
N ALA A 16 -14.79 11.01 -7.26
CA ALA A 16 -14.42 11.99 -8.28
C ALA A 16 -15.65 12.56 -9.00
N ALA A 17 -16.65 11.71 -9.28
CA ALA A 17 -17.90 12.12 -9.91
C ALA A 17 -18.67 13.13 -9.05
N VAL A 18 -18.78 12.87 -7.74
CA VAL A 18 -19.44 13.78 -6.80
C VAL A 18 -18.72 15.12 -6.74
N LEU A 19 -17.40 15.14 -6.63
CA LEU A 19 -16.63 16.38 -6.64
C LEU A 19 -16.79 17.14 -7.96
N ALA A 20 -16.70 16.46 -9.08
CA ALA A 20 -16.85 17.08 -10.39
C ALA A 20 -18.25 17.71 -10.58
N GLN A 21 -19.28 17.00 -10.15
CA GLN A 21 -20.67 17.51 -10.20
C GLN A 21 -20.81 18.76 -9.31
N LYS A 22 -20.25 18.72 -8.09
CA LYS A 22 -20.27 19.86 -7.17
C LYS A 22 -19.54 21.10 -7.73
N GLU A 23 -18.45 20.89 -8.46
CA GLU A 23 -17.68 21.93 -9.12
C GLU A 23 -18.31 22.41 -10.45
N GLY A 24 -19.50 21.92 -10.80
CA GLY A 24 -20.28 22.40 -11.94
C GLY A 24 -19.87 21.84 -13.28
N PHE A 25 -19.25 20.66 -13.34
CA PHE A 25 -18.97 19.96 -14.59
C PHE A 25 -20.19 19.18 -15.09
N ASP A 26 -20.21 18.90 -16.39
CA ASP A 26 -21.06 17.86 -16.98
C ASP A 26 -20.35 16.53 -16.77
N VAL A 27 -20.97 15.61 -15.97
CA VAL A 27 -20.31 14.40 -15.49
C VAL A 27 -21.00 13.16 -16.05
N PHE A 28 -20.20 12.24 -16.58
CA PHE A 28 -20.64 10.91 -16.98
C PHE A 28 -19.69 9.84 -16.42
N VAL A 29 -20.25 8.77 -15.85
CA VAL A 29 -19.47 7.65 -15.28
C VAL A 29 -19.70 6.40 -16.11
N SER A 30 -18.64 5.71 -16.52
CA SER A 30 -18.72 4.48 -17.30
C SER A 30 -17.85 3.38 -16.69
N ASP A 31 -18.45 2.22 -16.42
CA ASP A 31 -17.76 1.06 -15.90
C ASP A 31 -18.06 -0.18 -16.76
N MET A 32 -17.00 -0.90 -17.15
CA MET A 32 -17.14 -2.14 -17.93
C MET A 32 -17.70 -3.29 -17.10
N SER A 33 -17.57 -3.20 -15.79
CA SER A 33 -18.09 -4.16 -14.81
C SER A 33 -19.41 -3.69 -14.23
N LYS A 34 -20.04 -4.56 -13.43
CA LYS A 34 -21.21 -4.18 -12.63
C LYS A 34 -20.77 -3.25 -11.49
N ILE A 35 -21.41 -2.09 -11.37
CA ILE A 35 -21.16 -1.13 -10.30
C ILE A 35 -21.80 -1.65 -9.00
N ALA A 36 -21.10 -1.54 -7.88
CA ALA A 36 -21.65 -1.90 -6.58
C ALA A 36 -22.83 -0.97 -6.19
N ASP A 37 -23.86 -1.53 -5.58
CA ASP A 37 -25.12 -0.81 -5.29
C ASP A 37 -24.91 0.46 -4.47
N LYS A 38 -23.93 0.48 -3.54
CA LYS A 38 -23.60 1.67 -2.76
C LYS A 38 -23.12 2.84 -3.63
N TYR A 39 -22.36 2.56 -4.70
CA TYR A 39 -21.87 3.59 -5.61
C TYR A 39 -22.93 4.03 -6.60
N LYS A 40 -23.79 3.11 -7.08
CA LYS A 40 -24.98 3.49 -7.86
C LYS A 40 -25.86 4.46 -7.09
N LYS A 41 -26.16 4.11 -5.83
CA LYS A 41 -26.92 4.99 -4.97
C LYS A 41 -26.28 6.36 -4.80
N MET A 42 -24.96 6.42 -4.60
CA MET A 42 -24.21 7.68 -4.49
C MET A 42 -24.35 8.52 -5.77
N LEU A 43 -24.18 7.90 -6.95
CA LEU A 43 -24.32 8.59 -8.24
C LEU A 43 -25.74 9.07 -8.48
N ASP A 44 -26.77 8.25 -8.17
CA ASP A 44 -28.17 8.58 -8.30
C ASP A 44 -28.59 9.73 -7.37
N ASP A 45 -28.14 9.70 -6.10
CA ASP A 45 -28.41 10.74 -5.11
C ASP A 45 -27.86 12.12 -5.54
N HIS A 46 -26.76 12.13 -6.32
CA HIS A 46 -26.16 13.33 -6.90
C HIS A 46 -26.60 13.62 -8.34
N HIS A 47 -27.58 12.87 -8.88
CA HIS A 47 -28.10 13.05 -10.24
C HIS A 47 -27.03 12.94 -11.33
N ILE A 48 -26.06 12.06 -11.15
CA ILE A 48 -24.96 11.81 -12.08
C ILE A 48 -25.34 10.68 -13.03
N GLU A 49 -25.22 10.92 -14.34
CA GLU A 49 -25.46 9.90 -15.35
C GLU A 49 -24.34 8.84 -15.34
N TRP A 50 -24.73 7.56 -15.40
CA TRP A 50 -23.78 6.45 -15.40
C TRP A 50 -24.23 5.28 -16.29
N GLU A 51 -23.27 4.42 -16.65
CA GLU A 51 -23.52 3.13 -17.32
C GLU A 51 -22.62 2.05 -16.74
N GLU A 52 -23.07 0.80 -16.85
CA GLU A 52 -22.32 -0.39 -16.43
C GLU A 52 -22.35 -1.50 -17.46
N GLY A 53 -21.34 -2.41 -17.43
CA GLY A 53 -21.25 -3.57 -18.33
C GLY A 53 -20.88 -3.22 -19.77
N LYS A 54 -20.56 -1.99 -20.05
CA LYS A 54 -20.19 -1.47 -21.37
C LYS A 54 -19.48 -0.15 -21.29
N HIS A 55 -18.90 0.27 -22.40
CA HIS A 55 -18.41 1.62 -22.63
C HIS A 55 -19.05 2.18 -23.92
N THR A 56 -19.94 3.19 -23.76
CA THR A 56 -20.54 3.89 -24.89
C THR A 56 -19.57 4.95 -25.41
N GLU A 57 -18.92 4.64 -26.52
CA GLU A 57 -17.80 5.41 -27.09
C GLU A 57 -18.13 6.90 -27.32
N GLU A 58 -19.32 7.19 -27.87
CA GLU A 58 -19.77 8.56 -28.16
C GLU A 58 -19.94 9.39 -26.88
N LYS A 59 -20.28 8.73 -25.75
CA LYS A 59 -20.43 9.40 -24.46
C LYS A 59 -19.10 9.63 -23.74
N ILE A 60 -18.06 8.86 -24.08
CA ILE A 60 -16.74 8.92 -23.47
C ILE A 60 -15.80 9.83 -24.25
N LEU A 61 -15.75 9.65 -25.58
CA LEU A 61 -14.81 10.36 -26.44
C LEU A 61 -15.19 11.83 -26.72
N ASN A 62 -16.27 12.33 -26.17
CA ASN A 62 -16.63 13.75 -26.19
C ASN A 62 -16.23 14.49 -24.91
N ALA A 63 -15.45 13.85 -24.03
CA ALA A 63 -14.93 14.46 -22.81
C ALA A 63 -13.86 15.50 -23.07
N ASP A 64 -13.84 16.55 -22.25
CA ASP A 64 -12.72 17.49 -22.17
C ASP A 64 -11.53 16.90 -21.39
N GLU A 65 -11.83 16.07 -20.39
CA GLU A 65 -10.85 15.38 -19.55
C GLU A 65 -11.44 14.05 -19.01
N ILE A 66 -10.58 13.05 -18.82
CA ILE A 66 -10.95 11.74 -18.28
C ILE A 66 -10.31 11.57 -16.92
N ILE A 67 -11.09 11.15 -15.93
CA ILE A 67 -10.58 10.64 -14.65
C ILE A 67 -10.64 9.12 -14.69
N LYS A 68 -9.47 8.48 -14.60
CA LYS A 68 -9.35 7.02 -14.73
C LYS A 68 -9.06 6.36 -13.39
N SER A 69 -9.82 5.31 -13.05
CA SER A 69 -9.50 4.45 -11.90
C SER A 69 -8.12 3.79 -12.07
N PRO A 70 -7.27 3.75 -11.03
CA PRO A 70 -5.93 3.17 -11.11
C PRO A 70 -5.94 1.67 -11.45
N GLY A 71 -7.05 0.97 -11.18
CA GLY A 71 -7.22 -0.44 -11.54
C GLY A 71 -7.31 -0.70 -13.05
N ILE A 72 -7.68 0.30 -13.84
CA ILE A 72 -7.83 0.17 -15.30
C ILE A 72 -6.47 0.37 -15.97
N PRO A 73 -5.92 -0.64 -16.69
CA PRO A 73 -4.64 -0.53 -17.36
C PRO A 73 -4.71 0.37 -18.60
N GLU A 74 -3.59 0.96 -18.97
CA GLU A 74 -3.48 1.76 -20.20
C GLU A 74 -3.71 0.93 -21.48
N THR A 75 -3.51 -0.38 -21.38
CA THR A 75 -3.78 -1.33 -22.46
C THR A 75 -5.26 -1.60 -22.69
N ALA A 76 -6.15 -1.14 -21.80
CA ALA A 76 -7.59 -1.31 -21.98
C ALA A 76 -8.08 -0.65 -23.29
N PRO A 77 -8.97 -1.31 -24.05
CA PRO A 77 -9.37 -0.82 -25.39
C PRO A 77 -9.92 0.60 -25.39
N MET A 78 -10.74 0.96 -24.39
CA MET A 78 -11.30 2.32 -24.29
C MET A 78 -10.22 3.35 -23.94
N VAL A 79 -9.28 3.01 -23.04
CA VAL A 79 -8.17 3.89 -22.67
C VAL A 79 -7.28 4.20 -23.87
N LYS A 80 -6.98 3.19 -24.72
CA LYS A 80 -6.24 3.40 -25.96
C LYS A 80 -6.94 4.39 -26.89
N LYS A 81 -8.26 4.27 -27.07
CA LYS A 81 -9.03 5.21 -27.88
C LYS A 81 -9.02 6.63 -27.33
N VAL A 82 -9.08 6.79 -26.01
CA VAL A 82 -8.95 8.09 -25.32
C VAL A 82 -7.59 8.71 -25.61
N ILE A 83 -6.51 7.93 -25.49
CA ILE A 83 -5.13 8.37 -25.76
C ILE A 83 -4.98 8.76 -27.25
N GLU A 84 -5.44 7.90 -28.16
CA GLU A 84 -5.40 8.16 -29.61
C GLU A 84 -6.14 9.44 -29.99
N LYS A 85 -7.20 9.76 -29.28
CA LYS A 85 -7.97 11.01 -29.48
C LYS A 85 -7.33 12.24 -28.85
N GLY A 86 -6.26 12.05 -28.05
CA GLY A 86 -5.55 13.13 -27.36
C GLY A 86 -6.32 13.72 -26.17
N ILE A 87 -7.28 12.99 -25.59
CA ILE A 87 -8.00 13.44 -24.39
C ILE A 87 -7.10 13.18 -23.18
N HIS A 88 -6.94 14.21 -22.34
CA HIS A 88 -6.10 14.13 -21.15
C HIS A 88 -6.69 13.19 -20.10
N ILE A 89 -5.86 12.28 -19.57
CA ILE A 89 -6.24 11.33 -18.53
C ILE A 89 -5.53 11.72 -17.24
N ILE A 90 -6.29 11.83 -16.16
CA ILE A 90 -5.77 12.13 -14.82
C ILE A 90 -6.26 11.10 -13.79
N SER A 91 -5.59 11.05 -12.64
CA SER A 91 -6.07 10.30 -11.47
C SER A 91 -7.10 11.11 -10.68
N GLU A 92 -7.84 10.41 -9.84
CA GLU A 92 -8.76 11.05 -8.88
C GLU A 92 -8.00 11.97 -7.92
N ILE A 93 -6.78 11.59 -7.51
CA ILE A 93 -5.91 12.38 -6.61
C ILE A 93 -5.50 13.70 -7.28
N GLU A 94 -5.08 13.65 -8.55
CA GLU A 94 -4.77 14.85 -9.35
C GLU A 94 -5.98 15.79 -9.43
N PHE A 95 -7.16 15.23 -9.71
CA PHE A 95 -8.39 16.01 -9.78
C PHE A 95 -8.73 16.66 -8.45
N ALA A 96 -8.76 15.89 -7.37
CA ALA A 96 -9.10 16.38 -6.03
C ALA A 96 -8.13 17.47 -5.54
N GLY A 97 -6.84 17.32 -5.84
CA GLY A 97 -5.81 18.29 -5.47
C GLY A 97 -6.02 19.70 -6.00
N ARG A 98 -6.79 19.86 -7.09
CA ARG A 98 -7.15 21.16 -7.66
C ARG A 98 -8.15 21.94 -6.82
N TYR A 99 -8.92 21.26 -5.96
CA TYR A 99 -10.06 21.83 -5.24
C TYR A 99 -9.85 21.89 -3.73
N THR A 100 -8.63 21.68 -3.27
CA THR A 100 -8.29 21.81 -1.86
C THR A 100 -6.97 22.55 -1.67
N ARG A 101 -6.83 23.20 -0.50
CA ARG A 101 -5.57 23.83 -0.04
C ARG A 101 -4.98 23.09 1.15
N SER A 102 -5.51 21.94 1.47
CA SER A 102 -5.05 21.09 2.58
C SER A 102 -3.59 20.68 2.37
N LYS A 103 -2.90 20.41 3.46
CA LYS A 103 -1.55 19.87 3.39
C LYS A 103 -1.57 18.38 3.07
N MET A 104 -0.83 18.00 2.03
CA MET A 104 -0.78 16.64 1.49
C MET A 104 0.49 15.95 1.95
N ILE A 105 0.34 14.88 2.72
CA ILE A 105 1.43 13.98 3.14
C ILE A 105 1.25 12.69 2.36
N CYS A 106 2.14 12.43 1.41
CA CYS A 106 2.00 11.38 0.42
C CYS A 106 3.06 10.30 0.58
N ILE A 107 2.64 9.06 0.57
CA ILE A 107 3.50 7.90 0.80
C ILE A 107 3.46 6.95 -0.40
N THR A 108 4.62 6.63 -0.95
CA THR A 108 4.79 5.59 -1.98
C THR A 108 5.98 4.69 -1.69
N GLY A 109 6.13 3.66 -2.49
CA GLY A 109 7.17 2.63 -2.41
C GLY A 109 6.64 1.27 -2.82
N SER A 110 7.49 0.27 -2.90
CA SER A 110 7.03 -1.11 -3.16
C SER A 110 6.36 -1.70 -1.92
N ASN A 111 7.02 -1.65 -0.78
CA ASN A 111 6.55 -2.22 0.49
C ASN A 111 6.45 -1.17 1.60
N GLY A 112 5.62 -1.42 2.61
CA GLY A 112 5.48 -0.56 3.80
C GLY A 112 4.50 0.60 3.67
N LYS A 113 3.99 0.93 2.48
CA LYS A 113 3.06 2.05 2.24
C LYS A 113 1.92 2.11 3.24
N THR A 114 1.12 1.06 3.31
CA THR A 114 -0.08 1.02 4.17
C THR A 114 0.26 1.17 5.65
N THR A 115 1.32 0.49 6.10
CA THR A 115 1.77 0.57 7.50
C THR A 115 2.20 1.99 7.84
N THR A 116 3.04 2.60 7.01
CA THR A 116 3.52 3.97 7.22
C THR A 116 2.39 4.98 7.15
N THR A 117 1.51 4.87 6.16
CA THR A 117 0.34 5.75 6.00
C THR A 117 -0.60 5.66 7.20
N SER A 118 -0.92 4.45 7.65
CA SER A 118 -1.79 4.23 8.81
C SER A 118 -1.15 4.71 10.11
N LEU A 119 0.17 4.52 10.27
CA LEU A 119 0.91 5.00 11.42
C LEU A 119 0.96 6.53 11.48
N ILE A 120 1.23 7.21 10.36
CA ILE A 120 1.17 8.68 10.29
C ILE A 120 -0.23 9.18 10.61
N TYR A 121 -1.25 8.57 10.01
CA TYR A 121 -2.64 8.93 10.30
C TYR A 121 -2.98 8.77 11.79
N HIS A 122 -2.55 7.68 12.42
CA HIS A 122 -2.70 7.44 13.85
C HIS A 122 -2.03 8.55 14.68
N ILE A 123 -0.76 8.90 14.38
CA ILE A 123 -0.02 9.95 15.09
C ILE A 123 -0.76 11.29 15.00
N PHE A 124 -1.21 11.68 13.79
CA PHE A 124 -1.93 12.96 13.61
C PHE A 124 -3.27 12.97 14.35
N LYS A 125 -4.00 11.86 14.30
CA LYS A 125 -5.30 11.74 14.96
C LYS A 125 -5.19 11.78 16.48
N GLU A 126 -4.25 11.04 17.06
CA GLU A 126 -3.98 11.04 18.50
C GLU A 126 -3.47 12.41 18.99
N ALA A 127 -2.74 13.14 18.16
CA ALA A 127 -2.32 14.51 18.43
C ALA A 127 -3.44 15.57 18.25
N GLY A 128 -4.65 15.15 17.85
CA GLY A 128 -5.82 16.03 17.74
C GLY A 128 -5.88 16.88 16.46
N TYR A 129 -5.14 16.50 15.42
CA TYR A 129 -5.19 17.19 14.13
C TYR A 129 -6.46 16.83 13.34
N ASP A 130 -6.98 17.80 12.59
CA ASP A 130 -8.02 17.54 11.58
C ASP A 130 -7.41 16.88 10.34
N VAL A 131 -7.53 15.55 10.26
CA VAL A 131 -6.80 14.73 9.30
C VAL A 131 -7.70 13.71 8.61
N GLY A 132 -7.63 13.65 7.28
CA GLY A 132 -8.24 12.62 6.44
C GLY A 132 -7.23 11.57 5.98
N LEU A 133 -7.72 10.34 5.79
CA LEU A 133 -6.98 9.22 5.22
C LEU A 133 -7.51 8.92 3.83
N ALA A 134 -6.66 8.90 2.83
CA ALA A 134 -7.08 8.79 1.43
C ALA A 134 -6.07 8.04 0.54
N GLY A 135 -6.44 7.82 -0.70
CA GLY A 135 -5.62 7.22 -1.74
C GLY A 135 -5.92 5.74 -1.96
N ASN A 136 -4.88 4.90 -1.95
CA ASN A 136 -5.02 3.46 -2.14
C ASN A 136 -5.63 2.74 -0.91
N ILE A 137 -5.71 3.45 0.21
CA ILE A 137 -6.43 3.08 1.44
C ILE A 137 -7.26 4.26 1.93
N GLY A 138 -8.19 4.01 2.84
CA GLY A 138 -9.11 5.03 3.33
C GLY A 138 -10.24 5.31 2.35
N ASN A 139 -10.77 6.53 2.39
CA ASN A 139 -11.86 6.97 1.52
C ASN A 139 -11.32 7.76 0.32
N SER A 140 -12.13 7.91 -0.73
CA SER A 140 -11.79 8.78 -1.86
C SER A 140 -11.39 10.18 -1.38
N LEU A 141 -10.24 10.69 -1.85
CA LEU A 141 -9.81 12.06 -1.58
C LEU A 141 -10.83 13.06 -2.13
N ALA A 142 -11.30 12.81 -3.36
CA ALA A 142 -12.27 13.69 -4.02
C ALA A 142 -13.58 13.76 -3.24
N LEU A 143 -14.08 12.62 -2.73
CA LEU A 143 -15.30 12.61 -1.92
C LEU A 143 -15.11 13.40 -0.61
N GLN A 144 -13.98 13.21 0.08
CA GLN A 144 -13.68 13.96 1.31
C GLN A 144 -13.58 15.47 1.02
N VAL A 145 -12.89 15.87 -0.06
CA VAL A 145 -12.79 17.28 -0.47
C VAL A 145 -14.18 17.86 -0.77
N ALA A 146 -15.06 17.06 -1.37
CA ALA A 146 -16.42 17.51 -1.68
C ALA A 146 -17.31 17.66 -0.45
N GLU A 147 -17.28 16.73 0.50
CA GLU A 147 -18.27 16.60 1.55
C GLU A 147 -17.76 16.89 2.96
N THR A 148 -16.55 16.44 3.26
CA THR A 148 -15.93 16.51 4.61
C THR A 148 -14.46 16.89 4.52
N PRO A 149 -14.13 18.12 4.08
CA PRO A 149 -12.72 18.51 3.90
C PRO A 149 -11.96 18.57 5.23
N HIS A 150 -10.69 18.21 5.20
CA HIS A 150 -9.76 18.22 6.33
C HIS A 150 -8.60 19.19 6.10
N GLU A 151 -7.92 19.60 7.18
CA GLU A 151 -6.72 20.43 7.10
C GLU A 151 -5.50 19.67 6.55
N TYR A 152 -5.42 18.37 6.86
CA TYR A 152 -4.36 17.47 6.44
C TYR A 152 -4.95 16.23 5.77
N TYR A 153 -4.25 15.72 4.78
CA TYR A 153 -4.52 14.41 4.20
C TYR A 153 -3.26 13.55 4.21
N ILE A 154 -3.39 12.34 4.74
CA ILE A 154 -2.38 11.31 4.64
C ILE A 154 -2.80 10.39 3.49
N ILE A 155 -1.98 10.31 2.45
CA ILE A 155 -2.37 9.73 1.17
C ILE A 155 -1.41 8.61 0.78
N GLU A 156 -1.92 7.39 0.72
CA GLU A 156 -1.18 6.28 0.12
C GLU A 156 -1.28 6.36 -1.40
N LEU A 157 -0.14 6.41 -2.08
CA LEU A 157 -0.06 6.47 -3.54
C LEU A 157 0.57 5.21 -4.12
N SER A 158 -0.16 4.54 -5.00
CA SER A 158 0.38 3.53 -5.90
C SER A 158 1.11 4.19 -7.08
N SER A 159 2.03 3.46 -7.72
CA SER A 159 2.66 3.92 -8.96
C SER A 159 1.63 4.24 -10.06
N PHE A 160 0.55 3.45 -10.14
CA PHE A 160 -0.52 3.67 -11.13
C PHE A 160 -1.32 4.96 -10.92
N GLN A 161 -1.44 5.44 -9.69
CA GLN A 161 -2.02 6.76 -9.41
C GLN A 161 -1.03 7.86 -9.80
N LEU A 162 0.25 7.70 -9.46
CA LEU A 162 1.30 8.64 -9.79
C LEU A 162 1.50 8.82 -11.30
N ASP A 163 1.31 7.78 -12.12
CA ASP A 163 1.40 7.85 -13.58
C ASP A 163 0.47 8.90 -14.19
N ASN A 164 -0.70 9.13 -13.57
CA ASN A 164 -1.70 10.08 -14.02
C ASN A 164 -1.82 11.31 -13.10
N MET A 165 -0.70 11.75 -12.51
CA MET A 165 -0.57 12.96 -11.72
C MET A 165 0.44 13.90 -12.37
N TYR A 166 0.09 15.17 -12.53
CA TYR A 166 0.88 16.14 -13.33
C TYR A 166 1.17 17.42 -12.54
N ASP A 167 0.13 18.08 -12.03
CA ASP A 167 0.22 19.36 -11.30
C ASP A 167 0.12 19.16 -9.78
N PHE A 168 -0.27 17.98 -9.32
CA PHE A 168 -0.40 17.66 -7.91
C PHE A 168 0.94 17.84 -7.18
N ARG A 169 0.87 18.43 -5.99
CA ARG A 169 2.04 18.68 -5.14
C ARG A 169 1.88 18.04 -3.78
N ALA A 170 2.83 17.20 -3.39
CA ALA A 170 2.96 16.69 -2.03
C ALA A 170 3.74 17.70 -1.17
N ASN A 171 3.16 18.16 -0.06
CA ASN A 171 3.87 19.00 0.90
C ASN A 171 4.95 18.21 1.66
N ILE A 172 4.63 16.95 1.98
CA ILE A 172 5.59 15.97 2.48
C ILE A 172 5.48 14.74 1.60
N ALA A 173 6.52 14.43 0.85
CA ALA A 173 6.64 13.23 0.03
C ALA A 173 7.49 12.18 0.76
N ILE A 174 7.03 10.93 0.78
CA ILE A 174 7.73 9.82 1.42
C ILE A 174 7.92 8.71 0.40
N LEU A 175 9.17 8.33 0.15
CA LEU A 175 9.56 7.21 -0.71
C LEU A 175 10.26 6.15 0.15
N LEU A 176 9.57 5.04 0.42
CA LEU A 176 10.03 4.04 1.39
C LEU A 176 11.10 3.11 0.82
N ASN A 177 10.84 2.54 -0.35
CA ASN A 177 11.73 1.59 -1.03
C ASN A 177 11.26 1.34 -2.44
N ILE A 178 12.16 0.82 -3.28
CA ILE A 178 11.85 0.41 -4.65
C ILE A 178 12.41 -1.00 -4.88
N THR A 179 11.52 -1.98 -4.97
CA THR A 179 11.83 -3.37 -5.30
C THR A 179 10.91 -3.84 -6.44
N PRO A 180 11.26 -4.90 -7.19
CA PRO A 180 10.42 -5.41 -8.26
C PRO A 180 9.02 -5.78 -7.77
N ASP A 181 8.00 -5.08 -8.25
CA ASP A 181 6.58 -5.36 -7.96
C ASP A 181 5.73 -4.91 -9.16
N HIS A 182 4.64 -5.62 -9.43
CA HIS A 182 3.69 -5.29 -10.50
C HIS A 182 4.33 -5.07 -11.90
N LEU A 183 5.42 -5.76 -12.21
CA LEU A 183 6.16 -5.59 -13.47
C LEU A 183 5.31 -5.89 -14.71
N ASP A 184 4.30 -6.75 -14.58
CA ASP A 184 3.29 -7.05 -15.61
C ASP A 184 2.55 -5.78 -16.10
N ARG A 185 2.38 -4.78 -15.26
CA ARG A 185 1.75 -3.50 -15.60
C ARG A 185 2.70 -2.52 -16.30
N TYR A 186 4.00 -2.74 -16.20
CA TYR A 186 5.08 -1.91 -16.74
C TYR A 186 5.90 -2.59 -17.84
N ASN A 187 5.27 -3.51 -18.59
CA ASN A 187 5.92 -4.25 -19.68
C ASN A 187 7.17 -5.03 -19.22
N PHE A 188 7.22 -5.45 -17.96
CA PHE A 188 8.37 -6.09 -17.33
C PHE A 188 9.64 -5.22 -17.27
N GLU A 189 9.51 -3.90 -17.45
CA GLU A 189 10.61 -2.94 -17.33
C GLU A 189 10.53 -2.21 -15.98
N MET A 190 11.42 -2.57 -15.07
CA MET A 190 11.45 -2.01 -13.71
C MET A 190 11.62 -0.48 -13.70
N GLN A 191 12.34 0.10 -14.68
CA GLN A 191 12.56 1.54 -14.73
C GLN A 191 11.25 2.33 -14.86
N ASN A 192 10.25 1.79 -15.52
CA ASN A 192 8.95 2.46 -15.64
C ASN A 192 8.24 2.57 -14.28
N ASP A 193 8.31 1.54 -13.44
CA ASP A 193 7.79 1.59 -12.06
C ASP A 193 8.60 2.56 -11.18
N VAL A 194 9.92 2.59 -11.36
CA VAL A 194 10.80 3.56 -10.67
C VAL A 194 10.43 4.99 -11.04
N ASP A 195 10.30 5.28 -12.33
CA ASP A 195 9.95 6.62 -12.84
C ASP A 195 8.58 7.05 -12.32
N ALA A 196 7.60 6.14 -12.29
CA ALA A 196 6.28 6.40 -11.72
C ALA A 196 6.37 6.80 -10.23
N LYS A 197 7.13 6.04 -9.42
CA LYS A 197 7.30 6.35 -7.99
C LYS A 197 8.04 7.66 -7.74
N MET A 198 9.05 7.97 -8.57
CA MET A 198 9.79 9.23 -8.46
C MET A 198 8.91 10.47 -8.74
N ARG A 199 7.78 10.32 -9.42
CA ARG A 199 6.82 11.42 -9.62
C ARG A 199 6.24 11.99 -8.32
N ILE A 200 6.39 11.30 -7.18
CA ILE A 200 5.92 11.81 -5.89
C ILE A 200 6.58 13.15 -5.49
N ILE A 201 7.79 13.42 -5.99
CA ILE A 201 8.52 14.68 -5.72
C ILE A 201 8.30 15.74 -6.79
N GLN A 202 7.58 15.43 -7.87
CA GLN A 202 7.28 16.43 -8.89
C GLN A 202 6.52 17.59 -8.28
N ASN A 203 6.74 18.80 -8.77
CA ASN A 203 6.10 20.03 -8.30
C ASN A 203 6.42 20.44 -6.85
N GLN A 204 7.29 19.74 -6.12
CA GLN A 204 7.75 20.19 -4.82
C GLN A 204 8.56 21.49 -4.92
N THR A 205 8.45 22.32 -3.89
CA THR A 205 9.13 23.61 -3.75
C THR A 205 10.13 23.54 -2.59
N PRO A 206 11.00 24.55 -2.40
CA PRO A 206 11.91 24.63 -1.24
C PRO A 206 11.23 24.63 0.13
N ASN A 207 9.92 24.84 0.20
CA ASN A 207 9.14 24.78 1.44
C ASN A 207 8.55 23.40 1.73
N ASP A 208 8.74 22.45 0.82
CA ASP A 208 8.25 21.07 0.96
C ASP A 208 9.34 20.15 1.51
N ALA A 209 8.95 18.95 1.91
CA ALA A 209 9.85 17.96 2.46
C ALA A 209 9.83 16.66 1.64
N PHE A 210 11.01 16.07 1.49
CA PHE A 210 11.16 14.75 0.88
C PHE A 210 11.87 13.80 1.85
N ILE A 211 11.16 12.78 2.30
CA ILE A 211 11.63 11.74 3.21
C ILE A 211 11.89 10.49 2.39
N TYR A 212 13.05 9.88 2.52
CA TYR A 212 13.40 8.67 1.77
C TYR A 212 14.38 7.77 2.50
N TRP A 213 14.34 6.47 2.18
CA TRP A 213 15.28 5.51 2.70
C TRP A 213 16.61 5.58 1.96
N ALA A 214 17.66 6.02 2.67
CA ALA A 214 18.97 6.28 2.09
C ALA A 214 19.77 5.02 1.71
N ASP A 215 19.41 3.85 2.28
CA ASP A 215 20.10 2.59 2.00
C ASP A 215 19.60 1.90 0.73
N ASP A 216 18.45 2.32 0.18
CA ASP A 216 17.91 1.74 -1.05
C ASP A 216 18.80 2.11 -2.26
N PRO A 217 19.40 1.12 -2.95
CA PRO A 217 20.34 1.40 -4.03
C PRO A 217 19.68 2.03 -5.26
N ILE A 218 18.39 1.78 -5.48
CA ILE A 218 17.65 2.33 -6.61
C ILE A 218 17.32 3.79 -6.32
N ILE A 219 16.79 4.08 -5.14
CA ILE A 219 16.54 5.48 -4.72
C ILE A 219 17.83 6.28 -4.81
N LYS A 220 18.94 5.78 -4.26
CA LYS A 220 20.25 6.44 -4.29
C LYS A 220 20.70 6.78 -5.71
N ARG A 221 20.56 5.84 -6.65
CA ARG A 221 20.85 6.04 -8.06
C ARG A 221 19.96 7.10 -8.70
N GLU A 222 18.65 7.07 -8.40
CA GLU A 222 17.70 7.99 -9.01
C GLU A 222 17.87 9.42 -8.49
N LEU A 223 18.21 9.62 -7.23
CA LEU A 223 18.45 10.96 -6.66
C LEU A 223 19.48 11.77 -7.45
N GLU A 224 20.46 11.12 -8.08
CA GLU A 224 21.48 11.77 -8.91
C GLU A 224 20.91 12.36 -10.22
N LYS A 225 19.73 11.90 -10.65
CA LYS A 225 19.10 12.32 -11.91
C LYS A 225 18.13 13.50 -11.75
N TYR A 226 17.68 13.78 -10.52
CA TYR A 226 16.64 14.78 -10.25
C TYR A 226 17.21 16.02 -9.57
N ASP A 227 16.77 17.20 -10.00
CA ASP A 227 16.99 18.46 -9.30
C ASP A 227 15.94 18.62 -8.18
N ILE A 228 16.21 18.06 -7.02
CA ILE A 228 15.29 18.03 -5.89
C ILE A 228 15.25 19.40 -5.23
N LYS A 229 14.11 20.07 -5.31
CA LYS A 229 13.89 21.41 -4.77
C LYS A 229 13.59 21.42 -3.26
N SER A 230 12.92 20.37 -2.78
CA SER A 230 12.47 20.25 -1.38
C SER A 230 13.62 19.96 -0.41
N ILE A 231 13.36 20.20 0.87
CA ILE A 231 14.28 19.84 1.95
C ILE A 231 14.29 18.31 2.06
N GLN A 232 15.48 17.71 2.04
CA GLN A 232 15.66 16.27 2.07
C GLN A 232 15.83 15.76 3.51
N TYR A 233 15.11 14.69 3.85
CA TYR A 233 15.11 14.02 5.15
C TYR A 233 15.41 12.53 4.96
N PRO A 234 16.68 12.14 4.70
CA PRO A 234 17.05 10.74 4.56
C PRO A 234 17.03 10.01 5.90
N PHE A 235 16.52 8.77 5.89
CA PHE A 235 16.63 7.86 7.01
C PHE A 235 17.36 6.56 6.61
N SER A 236 17.95 5.89 7.60
CA SER A 236 18.72 4.66 7.43
C SER A 236 18.60 3.77 8.66
N GLU A 237 19.02 2.53 8.58
CA GLU A 237 19.16 1.67 9.75
C GLU A 237 20.28 2.17 10.67
N LEU A 238 21.40 2.62 10.08
CA LEU A 238 22.58 3.05 10.80
C LEU A 238 22.81 4.56 10.64
N LYS A 239 23.53 5.11 11.59
CA LYS A 239 24.00 6.49 11.51
C LYS A 239 25.04 6.65 10.41
N GLU A 240 24.71 7.39 9.39
CA GLU A 240 25.60 7.79 8.30
C GLU A 240 25.60 9.32 8.13
N LYS A 241 26.62 9.84 7.43
CA LYS A 241 26.73 11.28 7.17
C LYS A 241 25.51 11.77 6.35
N GLY A 242 24.80 12.72 6.87
CA GLY A 242 23.64 13.33 6.21
C GLY A 242 22.29 12.64 6.51
N VAL A 243 22.30 11.44 7.10
CA VAL A 243 21.08 10.77 7.60
C VAL A 243 20.57 11.47 8.83
N ILE A 244 19.26 11.65 8.91
CA ILE A 244 18.62 12.39 10.03
C ILE A 244 17.74 11.50 10.92
N GLY A 245 17.38 10.32 10.47
CA GLY A 245 16.65 9.31 11.25
C GLY A 245 17.34 7.95 11.17
N TYR A 246 17.67 7.34 12.32
CA TYR A 246 18.43 6.10 12.38
C TYR A 246 18.27 5.38 13.71
N ILE A 247 18.83 4.17 13.80
CA ILE A 247 18.97 3.41 15.05
C ILE A 247 20.45 3.45 15.49
N GLU A 248 20.69 3.78 16.75
CA GLU A 248 22.02 3.75 17.35
C GLU A 248 21.92 3.24 18.79
N GLU A 249 22.65 2.17 19.13
CA GLU A 249 22.71 1.59 20.47
C GLU A 249 21.32 1.25 21.07
N GLY A 250 20.40 0.71 20.23
CA GLY A 250 19.03 0.39 20.65
C GLY A 250 18.11 1.61 20.81
N GLN A 251 18.59 2.79 20.42
CA GLN A 251 17.79 4.01 20.41
C GLN A 251 17.32 4.34 19.00
N TYR A 252 16.03 4.56 18.86
CA TYR A 252 15.43 5.22 17.72
C TYR A 252 15.69 6.72 17.83
N LYS A 253 16.33 7.32 16.83
CA LYS A 253 16.75 8.72 16.84
C LYS A 253 16.27 9.47 15.63
N ILE A 254 15.79 10.69 15.82
CA ILE A 254 15.53 11.68 14.77
C ILE A 254 16.28 12.96 15.15
N GLU A 255 17.07 13.50 14.23
CA GLU A 255 17.91 14.69 14.47
C GLU A 255 17.27 16.00 14.00
N LYS A 256 16.33 15.94 13.04
CA LYS A 256 15.70 17.11 12.42
C LYS A 256 14.25 16.84 12.04
N PRO A 257 13.37 17.87 12.01
CA PRO A 257 13.65 19.26 12.39
C PRO A 257 13.90 19.45 13.88
N GLU A 258 13.26 18.68 14.76
CA GLU A 258 13.42 18.74 16.20
C GLU A 258 14.00 17.43 16.76
N PRO A 259 15.22 17.44 17.35
CA PRO A 259 15.84 16.21 17.82
C PRO A 259 15.03 15.51 18.91
N PHE A 260 14.81 14.21 18.75
CA PHE A 260 14.27 13.34 19.80
C PHE A 260 14.76 11.89 19.66
N ASN A 261 14.64 11.14 20.75
CA ASN A 261 14.94 9.72 20.80
C ASN A 261 13.93 8.95 21.63
N MET A 262 13.87 7.65 21.43
CA MET A 262 13.15 6.69 22.27
C MET A 262 13.82 5.31 22.19
N GLU A 263 13.54 4.45 23.18
CA GLU A 263 13.99 3.06 23.13
C GLU A 263 13.35 2.35 21.93
N GLN A 264 14.17 1.67 21.12
CA GLN A 264 13.68 0.90 19.99
C GLN A 264 12.67 -0.18 20.42
N GLU A 265 12.88 -0.79 21.59
CA GLU A 265 11.98 -1.80 22.16
C GLU A 265 10.60 -1.26 22.52
N SER A 266 10.48 0.06 22.68
CA SER A 266 9.21 0.74 22.95
C SER A 266 8.35 0.95 21.68
N LEU A 267 8.88 0.67 20.49
CA LEU A 267 8.10 0.72 19.26
C LEU A 267 7.07 -0.42 19.24
N SER A 268 5.82 -0.10 18.91
CA SER A 268 4.77 -1.12 18.77
C SER A 268 5.01 -2.03 17.57
N LEU A 269 5.56 -1.49 16.50
CA LEU A 269 5.90 -2.22 15.28
C LEU A 269 7.31 -2.81 15.40
N THR A 270 7.40 -4.14 15.33
CA THR A 270 8.66 -4.88 15.46
C THR A 270 9.17 -5.37 14.11
N GLY A 271 10.48 -5.69 14.06
CA GLY A 271 11.16 -6.14 12.83
C GLY A 271 11.78 -4.99 12.04
N LYS A 272 12.85 -5.31 11.31
CA LYS A 272 13.69 -4.34 10.59
C LYS A 272 12.89 -3.43 9.65
N HIS A 273 12.01 -4.01 8.84
CA HIS A 273 11.17 -3.27 7.91
C HIS A 273 10.25 -2.26 8.61
N ASN A 274 9.68 -2.65 9.75
CA ASN A 274 8.80 -1.78 10.52
C ASN A 274 9.55 -0.64 11.24
N ILE A 275 10.83 -0.83 11.54
CA ILE A 275 11.69 0.27 12.03
C ILE A 275 11.79 1.36 10.97
N TYR A 276 11.98 1.02 9.71
CA TYR A 276 12.01 1.98 8.59
C TYR A 276 10.67 2.71 8.44
N ASN A 277 9.56 1.98 8.53
CA ASN A 277 8.22 2.57 8.51
C ASN A 277 8.03 3.55 9.67
N SER A 278 8.52 3.20 10.87
CA SER A 278 8.44 4.05 12.06
C SER A 278 9.34 5.30 11.94
N LEU A 279 10.56 5.16 11.34
CA LEU A 279 11.44 6.31 11.09
C LEU A 279 10.79 7.30 10.13
N ALA A 280 10.27 6.82 9.00
CA ALA A 280 9.58 7.67 8.03
C ALA A 280 8.37 8.39 8.65
N ALA A 281 7.55 7.67 9.45
CA ALA A 281 6.38 8.23 10.10
C ALA A 281 6.74 9.27 11.18
N GLY A 282 7.74 8.99 12.01
CA GLY A 282 8.19 9.91 13.04
C GLY A 282 8.76 11.20 12.45
N ILE A 283 9.56 11.12 11.38
CA ILE A 283 10.09 12.28 10.67
C ILE A 283 8.94 13.12 10.08
N ALA A 284 7.96 12.49 9.44
CA ALA A 284 6.81 13.20 8.87
C ALA A 284 6.00 13.94 9.93
N ALA A 285 5.79 13.33 11.09
CA ALA A 285 5.10 13.92 12.22
C ALA A 285 5.89 15.11 12.84
N ASP A 286 7.21 14.96 12.95
CA ASP A 286 8.09 16.02 13.46
C ASP A 286 8.12 17.24 12.52
N ILE A 287 8.20 17.00 11.18
CA ILE A 287 8.08 18.07 10.17
C ILE A 287 6.74 18.81 10.29
N ALA A 288 5.66 18.11 10.59
CA ALA A 288 4.34 18.71 10.77
C ALA A 288 4.20 19.49 12.10
N GLY A 289 5.20 19.43 12.99
CA GLY A 289 5.22 20.13 14.27
C GLY A 289 4.46 19.42 15.39
N ILE A 290 4.24 18.11 15.28
CA ILE A 290 3.62 17.32 16.35
C ILE A 290 4.65 17.20 17.50
N LYS A 291 4.16 17.34 18.75
CA LYS A 291 5.02 17.27 19.93
C LYS A 291 5.66 15.89 20.09
N LYS A 292 6.92 15.88 20.51
CA LYS A 292 7.74 14.65 20.66
C LYS A 292 7.09 13.60 21.56
N GLU A 293 6.43 14.03 22.62
CA GLU A 293 5.73 13.15 23.57
C GLU A 293 4.56 12.43 22.89
N GLU A 294 3.83 13.14 22.03
CA GLU A 294 2.71 12.55 21.25
C GLU A 294 3.23 11.60 20.19
N ILE A 295 4.34 11.95 19.51
CA ILE A 295 5.00 11.05 18.54
C ILE A 295 5.47 9.78 19.24
N ARG A 296 6.19 9.87 20.38
CA ARG A 296 6.66 8.70 21.13
C ARG A 296 5.50 7.80 21.57
N LYS A 297 4.47 8.41 22.15
CA LYS A 297 3.27 7.68 22.59
C LYS A 297 2.67 6.91 21.42
N SER A 298 2.40 7.57 20.29
CA SER A 298 1.74 6.97 19.15
C SER A 298 2.60 5.92 18.43
N LEU A 299 3.92 6.09 18.38
CA LEU A 299 4.83 5.06 17.90
C LEU A 299 4.84 3.82 18.80
N GLY A 300 4.56 3.98 20.09
CA GLY A 300 4.53 2.90 21.08
C GLY A 300 3.18 2.19 21.20
N ASP A 301 2.07 2.86 20.89
CA ASP A 301 0.71 2.31 21.08
C ASP A 301 -0.05 2.01 19.77
N PHE A 302 0.57 2.18 18.61
CA PHE A 302 -0.07 1.88 17.32
C PHE A 302 -0.49 0.41 17.24
N PRO A 303 -1.78 0.11 17.01
CA PRO A 303 -2.29 -1.27 17.04
C PRO A 303 -1.86 -2.13 15.85
N GLY A 304 -1.14 -1.57 14.89
CA GLY A 304 -0.79 -2.24 13.64
C GLY A 304 -1.85 -2.08 12.55
N VAL A 305 -1.66 -2.80 11.47
CA VAL A 305 -2.57 -2.82 10.31
C VAL A 305 -3.16 -4.22 10.18
N GLU A 306 -4.46 -4.30 10.01
CA GLU A 306 -5.16 -5.55 9.76
C GLU A 306 -4.55 -6.29 8.55
N HIS A 307 -4.47 -7.61 8.63
CA HIS A 307 -3.85 -8.49 7.64
C HIS A 307 -2.34 -8.24 7.39
N ARG A 308 -1.64 -7.51 8.29
CA ARG A 308 -0.19 -7.33 8.20
C ARG A 308 0.50 -7.68 9.52
N LEU A 309 1.13 -8.87 9.55
CA LEU A 309 1.71 -9.48 10.75
C LEU A 309 0.76 -9.41 11.96
N GLU A 310 -0.54 -9.45 11.68
CA GLU A 310 -1.61 -9.36 12.66
C GLU A 310 -1.65 -10.60 13.54
N LYS A 311 -1.44 -10.42 14.83
CA LYS A 311 -1.57 -11.52 15.81
C LYS A 311 -3.05 -11.83 16.03
N VAL A 312 -3.48 -13.02 15.61
CA VAL A 312 -4.90 -13.41 15.62
C VAL A 312 -5.30 -14.08 16.94
N CYS A 313 -4.59 -15.14 17.30
CA CYS A 313 -4.85 -15.94 18.52
C CYS A 313 -3.67 -16.86 18.83
N THR A 314 -3.72 -17.48 20.00
CA THR A 314 -2.81 -18.58 20.37
C THR A 314 -3.65 -19.81 20.72
N VAL A 315 -3.40 -20.93 20.04
CA VAL A 315 -4.11 -22.19 20.25
C VAL A 315 -3.10 -23.29 20.57
N ARG A 316 -3.26 -24.01 21.68
CA ARG A 316 -2.34 -25.06 22.14
C ARG A 316 -0.86 -24.61 22.22
N GLY A 317 -0.61 -23.34 22.53
CA GLY A 317 0.74 -22.79 22.57
C GLY A 317 1.34 -22.46 21.20
N VAL A 318 0.56 -22.52 20.12
CA VAL A 318 0.91 -22.11 18.75
C VAL A 318 0.31 -20.75 18.48
N GLN A 319 1.13 -19.79 18.05
CA GLN A 319 0.67 -18.46 17.66
C GLN A 319 0.23 -18.44 16.20
N TYR A 320 -0.93 -17.83 15.90
CA TYR A 320 -1.44 -17.65 14.55
C TYR A 320 -1.29 -16.19 14.14
N ILE A 321 -0.57 -15.95 13.04
CA ILE A 321 -0.28 -14.61 12.51
C ILE A 321 -0.81 -14.48 11.09
N ASN A 322 -1.63 -13.45 10.88
CA ASN A 322 -2.21 -13.11 9.58
C ASN A 322 -1.38 -12.01 8.89
N ASP A 323 -0.74 -12.39 7.80
CA ASP A 323 -0.02 -11.47 6.91
C ASP A 323 -0.52 -11.63 5.46
N SER A 324 -1.85 -11.75 5.31
CA SER A 324 -2.50 -11.94 4.00
C SER A 324 -2.16 -10.82 2.99
N LYS A 325 -1.73 -9.66 3.47
CA LYS A 325 -1.29 -8.53 2.66
C LYS A 325 0.08 -8.73 2.02
N ALA A 326 0.86 -9.74 2.40
CA ALA A 326 2.13 -10.12 1.77
C ALA A 326 1.88 -10.80 0.42
N THR A 327 1.58 -10.03 -0.61
CA THR A 327 1.23 -10.52 -1.96
C THR A 327 2.42 -10.59 -2.92
N ASN A 328 3.64 -10.41 -2.41
CA ASN A 328 4.90 -10.56 -3.13
C ASN A 328 5.96 -11.24 -2.26
N VAL A 329 7.06 -11.66 -2.90
CA VAL A 329 8.14 -12.43 -2.26
C VAL A 329 8.88 -11.61 -1.20
N ASP A 330 9.14 -10.32 -1.46
CA ASP A 330 9.83 -9.44 -0.52
C ASP A 330 9.05 -9.25 0.78
N ALA A 331 7.73 -9.07 0.69
CA ALA A 331 6.89 -8.95 1.87
C ALA A 331 6.96 -10.21 2.74
N CYS A 332 6.94 -11.39 2.13
CA CYS A 332 7.12 -12.67 2.83
C CYS A 332 8.52 -12.81 3.43
N TRP A 333 9.55 -12.32 2.73
CA TRP A 333 10.92 -12.31 3.26
C TRP A 333 11.00 -11.55 4.59
N TYR A 334 10.45 -10.33 4.64
CA TYR A 334 10.40 -9.53 5.86
C TYR A 334 9.54 -10.16 6.96
N ALA A 335 8.42 -10.79 6.57
CA ALA A 335 7.58 -11.50 7.52
C ALA A 335 8.32 -12.66 8.18
N LEU A 336 9.04 -13.47 7.41
CA LEU A 336 9.86 -14.56 7.92
C LEU A 336 11.02 -14.05 8.78
N GLU A 337 11.71 -13.00 8.34
CA GLU A 337 12.82 -12.38 9.08
C GLU A 337 12.37 -11.94 10.48
N ALA A 338 11.18 -11.34 10.58
CA ALA A 338 10.61 -10.87 11.84
C ALA A 338 10.22 -12.00 12.83
N MET A 339 10.11 -13.25 12.38
CA MET A 339 9.72 -14.36 13.25
C MET A 339 10.84 -14.76 14.21
N LYS A 340 10.48 -14.91 15.49
CA LYS A 340 11.39 -15.31 16.57
C LYS A 340 11.29 -16.80 16.91
N THR A 341 10.30 -17.51 16.36
CA THR A 341 10.04 -18.94 16.60
C THR A 341 10.11 -19.71 15.30
N LYS A 342 10.12 -21.05 15.35
CA LYS A 342 9.90 -21.86 14.16
C LYS A 342 8.49 -21.63 13.59
N VAL A 343 8.37 -21.77 12.27
CA VAL A 343 7.20 -21.33 11.50
C VAL A 343 6.62 -22.49 10.68
N ILE A 344 5.30 -22.64 10.74
CA ILE A 344 4.53 -23.30 9.67
C ILE A 344 4.11 -22.19 8.72
N LEU A 345 4.72 -22.14 7.53
CA LEU A 345 4.48 -21.09 6.54
C LEU A 345 3.33 -21.49 5.61
N ILE A 346 2.31 -20.64 5.53
CA ILE A 346 1.26 -20.75 4.50
C ILE A 346 1.67 -19.84 3.33
N ILE A 347 1.88 -20.46 2.15
CA ILE A 347 2.32 -19.78 0.93
C ILE A 347 1.47 -20.24 -0.25
N GLY A 348 1.17 -19.35 -1.21
CA GLY A 348 0.44 -19.68 -2.43
C GLY A 348 -0.65 -18.68 -2.80
N GLY A 349 -1.31 -18.96 -3.91
CA GLY A 349 -2.27 -18.10 -4.55
C GLY A 349 -1.95 -17.88 -6.03
N LYS A 350 -2.51 -16.85 -6.65
CA LYS A 350 -2.24 -16.51 -8.04
C LYS A 350 -0.84 -15.94 -8.21
N ASP A 351 0.07 -16.76 -8.72
CA ASP A 351 1.45 -16.37 -9.04
C ASP A 351 1.50 -15.37 -10.20
N LYS A 352 2.36 -14.36 -10.07
CA LYS A 352 2.55 -13.30 -11.08
C LYS A 352 3.93 -13.33 -11.74
N GLY A 353 4.57 -14.49 -11.77
CA GLY A 353 5.94 -14.63 -12.25
C GLY A 353 6.99 -14.54 -11.15
N ASN A 354 6.63 -14.87 -9.91
CA ASN A 354 7.52 -14.77 -8.75
C ASN A 354 8.81 -15.57 -8.94
N ASP A 355 9.92 -14.97 -8.51
CA ASP A 355 11.16 -15.66 -8.19
C ASP A 355 11.20 -15.92 -6.68
N TYR A 356 11.22 -17.19 -6.28
CA TYR A 356 11.23 -17.60 -4.86
C TYR A 356 12.64 -17.79 -4.29
N ASP A 357 13.70 -17.71 -5.10
CA ASP A 357 15.07 -17.93 -4.63
C ASP A 357 15.45 -17.05 -3.44
N PRO A 358 15.07 -15.76 -3.38
CA PRO A 358 15.41 -14.88 -2.27
C PRO A 358 14.91 -15.34 -0.88
N ILE A 359 13.76 -16.03 -0.80
CA ILE A 359 13.20 -16.47 0.48
C ILE A 359 13.65 -17.88 0.89
N LYS A 360 14.16 -18.70 -0.03
CA LYS A 360 14.57 -20.09 0.25
C LYS A 360 15.52 -20.24 1.45
N PRO A 361 16.54 -19.38 1.63
CA PRO A 361 17.42 -19.46 2.79
C PRO A 361 16.66 -19.29 4.13
N LEU A 362 15.78 -18.29 4.22
CA LEU A 362 14.96 -18.05 5.43
C LEU A 362 13.93 -19.15 5.66
N VAL A 363 13.31 -19.65 4.60
CA VAL A 363 12.40 -20.80 4.68
C VAL A 363 13.14 -22.01 5.25
N LYS A 364 14.33 -22.32 4.77
CA LYS A 364 15.14 -23.42 5.27
C LYS A 364 15.58 -23.24 6.72
N GLU A 365 15.91 -22.01 7.10
CA GLU A 365 16.33 -21.67 8.47
C GLU A 365 15.17 -21.70 9.46
N LYS A 366 14.03 -21.08 9.10
CA LYS A 366 12.96 -20.76 10.06
C LYS A 366 11.75 -21.66 9.98
N CYS A 367 11.47 -22.31 8.84
CA CYS A 367 10.28 -23.13 8.72
C CYS A 367 10.48 -24.56 9.24
N SER A 368 9.53 -25.04 10.02
CA SER A 368 9.37 -26.43 10.42
C SER A 368 8.37 -27.18 9.54
N GLY A 369 7.59 -26.44 8.74
CA GLY A 369 6.64 -26.96 7.76
C GLY A 369 6.18 -25.88 6.81
N ILE A 370 5.67 -26.32 5.65
CA ILE A 370 5.09 -25.43 4.63
C ILE A 370 3.73 -25.98 4.23
N VAL A 371 2.74 -25.10 4.12
CA VAL A 371 1.41 -25.43 3.62
C VAL A 371 1.15 -24.60 2.38
N TYR A 372 0.99 -25.26 1.24
CA TYR A 372 0.61 -24.61 -0.01
C TYR A 372 -0.89 -24.35 -0.02
N LEU A 373 -1.28 -23.15 -0.40
CA LEU A 373 -2.68 -22.70 -0.49
C LEU A 373 -2.93 -22.00 -1.81
N GLY A 374 -3.44 -22.70 -2.80
CA GLY A 374 -3.72 -22.17 -4.12
C GLY A 374 -4.55 -23.11 -4.97
N ALA A 375 -5.13 -22.61 -6.06
CA ALA A 375 -5.83 -23.43 -7.05
C ALA A 375 -4.84 -24.32 -7.83
N ASP A 376 -3.62 -23.81 -8.07
CA ASP A 376 -2.51 -24.53 -8.72
C ASP A 376 -1.22 -24.23 -7.92
N ASN A 377 -0.65 -25.26 -7.32
CA ASN A 377 0.54 -25.17 -6.48
C ASN A 377 1.80 -25.77 -7.12
N GLN A 378 1.76 -26.15 -8.42
CA GLN A 378 2.87 -26.83 -9.08
C GLN A 378 4.19 -26.05 -8.98
N LYS A 379 4.14 -24.74 -9.19
CA LYS A 379 5.34 -23.88 -9.09
C LYS A 379 5.93 -23.85 -7.68
N LEU A 380 5.11 -23.99 -6.65
CA LEU A 380 5.59 -24.08 -5.26
C LEU A 380 6.28 -25.41 -5.01
N HIS A 381 5.71 -26.51 -5.52
CA HIS A 381 6.35 -27.83 -5.47
C HIS A 381 7.73 -27.80 -6.14
N ASP A 382 7.83 -27.22 -7.32
CA ASP A 382 9.09 -27.11 -8.07
C ASP A 382 10.18 -26.33 -7.31
N ASN A 383 9.78 -25.37 -6.44
CA ASN A 383 10.69 -24.50 -5.72
C ASN A 383 11.03 -24.95 -4.31
N PHE A 384 10.10 -25.58 -3.59
CA PHE A 384 10.25 -25.82 -2.14
C PHE A 384 10.36 -27.30 -1.74
N ASP A 385 9.87 -28.26 -2.51
CA ASP A 385 9.91 -29.68 -2.14
C ASP A 385 11.33 -30.20 -1.94
N SER A 386 12.30 -29.67 -2.73
CA SER A 386 13.70 -30.04 -2.61
C SER A 386 14.41 -29.54 -1.35
N LEU A 387 13.76 -28.67 -0.55
CA LEU A 387 14.36 -28.14 0.69
C LEU A 387 14.33 -29.14 1.86
N GLY A 388 13.62 -30.25 1.72
CA GLY A 388 13.53 -31.28 2.76
C GLY A 388 12.69 -30.89 3.99
N ILE A 389 11.82 -29.90 3.86
CA ILE A 389 10.89 -29.45 4.90
C ILE A 389 9.56 -30.15 4.66
N PRO A 390 8.85 -30.63 5.70
CA PRO A 390 7.52 -31.21 5.55
C PRO A 390 6.54 -30.27 4.83
N VAL A 391 5.86 -30.77 3.80
CA VAL A 391 4.92 -30.00 2.98
C VAL A 391 3.50 -30.62 3.09
N ARG A 392 2.48 -29.78 3.06
CA ARG A 392 1.08 -30.14 2.80
C ARG A 392 0.56 -29.30 1.64
N ASP A 393 -0.09 -29.94 0.69
CA ASP A 393 -0.74 -29.31 -0.45
C ASP A 393 -2.24 -29.15 -0.18
N THR A 394 -2.78 -27.93 -0.30
CA THR A 394 -4.17 -27.63 0.03
C THR A 394 -4.78 -26.63 -0.96
N HIS A 395 -6.11 -26.75 -1.15
CA HIS A 395 -6.88 -25.99 -2.13
C HIS A 395 -8.07 -25.23 -1.52
N SER A 396 -8.12 -25.16 -0.20
CA SER A 396 -9.09 -24.33 0.54
C SER A 396 -8.50 -23.86 1.87
N MET A 397 -9.00 -22.74 2.40
CA MET A 397 -8.54 -22.25 3.71
C MET A 397 -8.85 -23.27 4.83
N LYS A 398 -9.95 -23.99 4.72
CA LYS A 398 -10.33 -25.02 5.72
C LYS A 398 -9.32 -26.17 5.75
N GLU A 399 -8.93 -26.71 4.59
CA GLU A 399 -7.89 -27.76 4.49
C GLU A 399 -6.54 -27.23 4.98
N CYS A 400 -6.18 -26.01 4.62
CA CYS A 400 -4.96 -25.34 5.04
C CYS A 400 -4.88 -25.22 6.57
N MET A 401 -5.93 -24.75 7.20
CA MET A 401 -5.96 -24.60 8.67
C MET A 401 -5.91 -25.93 9.41
N GLN A 402 -6.56 -26.96 8.87
CA GLN A 402 -6.46 -28.32 9.41
C GLN A 402 -5.04 -28.86 9.31
N ALA A 403 -4.38 -28.67 8.16
CA ALA A 403 -2.98 -29.08 7.97
C ALA A 403 -2.04 -28.33 8.94
N CYS A 404 -2.22 -27.03 9.12
CA CYS A 404 -1.44 -26.23 10.07
C CYS A 404 -1.64 -26.73 11.52
N TYR A 405 -2.88 -27.02 11.91
CA TYR A 405 -3.20 -27.54 13.24
C TYR A 405 -2.52 -28.88 13.55
N GLU A 406 -2.42 -29.76 12.54
CA GLU A 406 -1.76 -31.07 12.66
C GLU A 406 -0.23 -30.97 12.68
N MET A 407 0.35 -30.02 11.92
CA MET A 407 1.80 -29.89 11.78
C MET A 407 2.45 -29.10 12.90
N ALA A 408 1.77 -28.05 13.38
CA ALA A 408 2.36 -27.10 14.34
C ALA A 408 2.48 -27.68 15.75
N LYS A 409 3.60 -27.36 16.40
CA LYS A 409 3.92 -27.77 17.79
C LYS A 409 3.87 -26.55 18.73
N PRO A 410 3.60 -26.76 20.02
CA PRO A 410 3.65 -25.68 21.01
C PRO A 410 4.96 -24.91 20.95
N GLY A 411 4.88 -23.58 20.97
CA GLY A 411 6.02 -22.66 20.82
C GLY A 411 6.34 -22.25 19.38
N GLU A 412 5.65 -22.84 18.39
CA GLU A 412 5.79 -22.45 16.98
C GLU A 412 4.75 -21.40 16.56
N THR A 413 4.94 -20.83 15.38
CA THR A 413 4.02 -19.86 14.77
C THR A 413 3.46 -20.41 13.46
N VAL A 414 2.14 -20.33 13.27
CA VAL A 414 1.50 -20.46 11.95
C VAL A 414 1.44 -19.08 11.33
N LEU A 415 2.09 -18.90 10.20
CA LEU A 415 2.22 -17.62 9.50
C LEU A 415 1.55 -17.71 8.12
N LEU A 416 0.46 -16.97 7.91
CA LEU A 416 -0.09 -16.72 6.58
C LEU A 416 0.69 -15.58 5.93
N SER A 417 1.66 -15.88 5.07
CA SER A 417 2.42 -14.89 4.30
C SER A 417 2.61 -15.38 2.85
N PRO A 418 1.59 -15.20 2.00
CA PRO A 418 1.34 -16.05 0.84
C PRO A 418 2.23 -15.78 -0.37
N CYS A 419 3.02 -14.72 -0.46
CA CYS A 419 3.81 -14.27 -1.62
C CYS A 419 2.98 -13.96 -2.88
N CYS A 420 1.72 -14.34 -2.92
CA CYS A 420 0.88 -14.34 -4.11
C CYS A 420 -0.40 -13.53 -3.91
N ALA A 421 -0.97 -13.05 -5.01
CA ALA A 421 -2.32 -12.52 -5.00
C ALA A 421 -3.34 -13.61 -4.65
N SER A 422 -4.52 -13.21 -4.17
CA SER A 422 -5.54 -14.13 -3.61
C SER A 422 -6.65 -14.53 -4.58
N PHE A 423 -6.67 -13.96 -5.79
CA PHE A 423 -7.81 -14.02 -6.71
C PHE A 423 -8.09 -15.39 -7.36
N ASP A 424 -7.31 -16.41 -7.02
CA ASP A 424 -7.54 -17.78 -7.46
C ASP A 424 -8.57 -18.52 -6.59
N LEU A 425 -8.53 -18.32 -5.26
CA LEU A 425 -9.44 -18.97 -4.31
C LEU A 425 -10.33 -18.00 -3.52
N PHE A 426 -10.00 -16.69 -3.51
CA PHE A 426 -10.64 -15.68 -2.67
C PHE A 426 -11.03 -14.46 -3.50
N LYS A 427 -11.98 -13.66 -2.99
CA LYS A 427 -12.42 -12.43 -3.63
C LYS A 427 -11.30 -11.38 -3.68
N ASN A 428 -10.52 -11.28 -2.61
CA ASN A 428 -9.41 -10.37 -2.41
C ASN A 428 -8.54 -10.85 -1.25
N MET A 429 -7.50 -10.10 -0.90
CA MET A 429 -6.59 -10.49 0.20
C MET A 429 -7.24 -10.29 1.57
N GLU A 430 -8.21 -9.40 1.70
CA GLU A 430 -8.99 -9.21 2.91
C GLU A 430 -9.85 -10.46 3.20
N ASP A 431 -10.57 -10.95 2.20
CA ASP A 431 -11.37 -12.19 2.32
C ASP A 431 -10.50 -13.39 2.73
N ARG A 432 -9.30 -13.54 2.13
CA ARG A 432 -8.32 -14.55 2.54
C ARG A 432 -7.91 -14.41 4.00
N GLY A 433 -7.61 -13.19 4.42
CA GLY A 433 -7.22 -12.89 5.80
C GLY A 433 -8.35 -13.09 6.81
N GLU A 434 -9.59 -12.72 6.47
CA GLU A 434 -10.75 -12.93 7.33
C GLU A 434 -11.04 -14.42 7.52
N GLN A 435 -11.06 -15.22 6.44
CA GLN A 435 -11.25 -16.67 6.54
C GLN A 435 -10.17 -17.33 7.40
N PHE A 436 -8.91 -16.87 7.28
CA PHE A 436 -7.83 -17.35 8.16
C PHE A 436 -8.12 -17.01 9.63
N LYS A 437 -8.51 -15.77 9.94
CA LYS A 437 -8.82 -15.32 11.31
C LYS A 437 -9.99 -16.09 11.93
N GLU A 438 -11.08 -16.22 11.18
CA GLU A 438 -12.27 -16.97 11.63
C GLU A 438 -11.95 -18.42 11.95
N LEU A 439 -11.25 -19.11 11.05
CA LEU A 439 -10.88 -20.51 11.25
C LEU A 439 -9.84 -20.67 12.36
N ALA A 440 -8.83 -19.80 12.46
CA ALA A 440 -7.85 -19.85 13.56
C ALA A 440 -8.52 -19.69 14.94
N ARG A 441 -9.50 -18.80 15.07
CA ARG A 441 -10.25 -18.60 16.32
C ARG A 441 -11.21 -19.74 16.65
N SER A 442 -11.56 -20.57 15.67
CA SER A 442 -12.45 -21.71 15.84
C SER A 442 -11.73 -23.03 16.20
N LEU A 443 -10.39 -23.05 16.16
CA LEU A 443 -9.57 -24.19 16.55
C LEU A 443 -9.56 -24.38 18.09
#